data_43fdc800bc69a729b65877bad375abfd
#
_entry.id   43fdc800bc69a729b65877bad375abfd
#
_cell.length_a   1.000
_cell.length_b   1.000
_cell.length_c   1.000
_cell.angle_alpha   90.00
_cell.angle_beta   90.00
_cell.angle_gamma   90.00
#
_symmetry.space_group_name_H-M   'P 1'
#
loop_
_entity.id
_entity.type
_entity.pdbx_description
1 polymer ?
#
loop_
_entity_poly.entity_id
_entity_poly.type
_entity_poly.pdbx_seq_one_letter_code
_entity_poly.pdbx_strand_id
1 'polypeptide(L)'
;MIPRGKLPLYGLVLAYGVSQLGTVMSGLAIPWLVLITTGSAARTGLVGFAEMAPYVVAQAISGPVVDRFGLRRSCVTGNAAAAVTVGAIPALYAMGALSIGAVFALVAVAGAVRGAADAATSPLVPRAASFGGVPNERAAGLNSVAQRTGMLAGLPLAGVLIAAAGAPAVVLVDAVTFAVAALLIAATVPSAATKADDEATAASGQLTVRGYLARLGDGMRFIRADRVIAGIALMVAVANLLDVALDSVFIPVWVHTRLHHAGGLGLIGGAMAIGLVIGALAGTWLGHRMPRHLTYAVGFLLGGCPVFIALAFASALPPVMIVAALGGLAGGALNPIIGAVTYEHVPARLQASVLGAFRASAWIGIPFGALIGGALTAVIGLRGALLVTGTAMFLTTLAPFAFPSWRGMNRQPQPQPLPSGELDAVAH
;
A
#
# COMPACT_ATOMS: atom_id res chain seq x y z
N MET A 1 13.42 11.52 -27.33
CA MET A 1 13.30 10.11 -27.79
C MET A 1 13.94 9.20 -26.76
N ILE A 2 13.21 8.21 -26.21
CA ILE A 2 13.76 7.23 -25.28
C ILE A 2 14.61 6.23 -26.08
N PRO A 3 15.88 5.99 -25.69
CA PRO A 3 16.71 4.99 -26.38
C PRO A 3 16.04 3.62 -26.34
N ARG A 4 16.02 2.90 -27.45
CA ARG A 4 15.32 1.60 -27.59
C ARG A 4 15.65 0.60 -26.48
N GLY A 5 16.86 0.58 -25.94
CA GLY A 5 17.27 -0.26 -24.81
C GLY A 5 16.58 0.05 -23.48
N LYS A 6 16.13 1.29 -23.27
CA LYS A 6 15.50 1.74 -22.02
C LYS A 6 13.98 1.67 -22.06
N LEU A 7 13.38 1.43 -23.23
CA LEU A 7 11.94 1.37 -23.44
C LEU A 7 11.24 0.34 -22.51
N PRO A 8 11.77 -0.86 -22.24
CA PRO A 8 11.14 -1.82 -21.34
C PRO A 8 10.94 -1.30 -19.92
N LEU A 9 11.94 -0.62 -19.35
CA LEU A 9 11.84 -0.07 -18.01
C LEU A 9 10.80 1.08 -17.94
N TYR A 10 10.89 2.03 -18.86
CA TYR A 10 9.96 3.18 -18.85
C TYR A 10 8.53 2.76 -19.15
N GLY A 11 8.33 1.79 -20.06
CA GLY A 11 7.01 1.24 -20.34
C GLY A 11 6.41 0.50 -19.13
N LEU A 12 7.23 -0.28 -18.42
CA LEU A 12 6.81 -0.96 -17.20
C LEU A 12 6.46 0.01 -16.08
N VAL A 13 7.31 1.02 -15.85
CA VAL A 13 7.08 2.06 -14.82
C VAL A 13 5.81 2.87 -15.11
N LEU A 14 5.58 3.23 -16.38
CA LEU A 14 4.36 3.93 -16.81
C LEU A 14 3.13 3.03 -16.63
N ALA A 15 3.20 1.77 -17.05
CA ALA A 15 2.12 0.80 -16.87
C ALA A 15 1.74 0.66 -15.40
N TYR A 16 2.74 0.53 -14.53
CA TYR A 16 2.52 0.43 -13.09
C TYR A 16 1.91 1.71 -12.50
N GLY A 17 2.41 2.89 -12.88
CA GLY A 17 1.84 4.17 -12.42
C GLY A 17 0.39 4.37 -12.84
N VAL A 18 0.05 4.01 -14.09
CA VAL A 18 -1.31 4.11 -14.63
C VAL A 18 -2.25 3.12 -13.91
N SER A 19 -1.85 1.87 -13.71
CA SER A 19 -2.69 0.89 -13.00
C SER A 19 -2.86 1.23 -11.52
N GLN A 20 -1.84 1.80 -10.87
CA GLN A 20 -1.94 2.27 -9.49
C GLN A 20 -2.91 3.44 -9.34
N LEU A 21 -2.92 4.37 -10.30
CA LEU A 21 -3.88 5.46 -10.32
C LEU A 21 -5.32 4.91 -10.33
N GLY A 22 -5.63 4.03 -11.27
CA GLY A 22 -6.95 3.41 -11.39
C GLY A 22 -7.34 2.63 -10.13
N THR A 23 -6.41 1.83 -9.61
CA THR A 23 -6.60 1.04 -8.38
C THR A 23 -7.00 1.91 -7.19
N VAL A 24 -6.32 3.03 -6.97
CA VAL A 24 -6.65 3.96 -5.88
C VAL A 24 -8.03 4.57 -6.10
N MET A 25 -8.36 4.89 -7.35
CA MET A 25 -9.68 5.41 -7.69
C MET A 25 -10.80 4.41 -7.44
N SER A 26 -10.63 3.16 -7.85
CA SER A 26 -11.61 2.08 -7.60
C SER A 26 -11.71 1.70 -6.13
N GLY A 27 -10.61 1.75 -5.39
CA GLY A 27 -10.60 1.54 -3.95
C GLY A 27 -11.53 2.48 -3.18
N LEU A 28 -11.83 3.65 -3.74
CA LEU A 28 -12.81 4.59 -3.23
C LEU A 28 -14.20 4.39 -3.88
N ALA A 29 -14.24 4.16 -5.19
CA ALA A 29 -15.47 4.10 -5.97
C ALA A 29 -16.29 2.84 -5.69
N ILE A 30 -15.68 1.68 -5.50
CA ILE A 30 -16.38 0.42 -5.27
C ILE A 30 -17.09 0.40 -3.90
N PRO A 31 -16.43 0.73 -2.76
CA PRO A 31 -17.10 0.89 -1.48
C PRO A 31 -18.23 1.92 -1.53
N TRP A 32 -18.00 3.07 -2.20
CA TRP A 32 -19.03 4.08 -2.39
C TRP A 32 -20.23 3.56 -3.18
N LEU A 33 -19.99 2.84 -4.28
CA LEU A 33 -21.05 2.22 -5.08
C LEU A 33 -21.91 1.27 -4.25
N VAL A 34 -21.26 0.40 -3.46
CA VAL A 34 -21.97 -0.52 -2.57
C VAL A 34 -22.75 0.23 -1.50
N LEU A 35 -22.19 1.29 -0.94
CA LEU A 35 -22.87 2.09 0.09
C LEU A 35 -24.12 2.76 -0.46
N ILE A 36 -24.04 3.44 -1.61
CA ILE A 36 -25.19 4.17 -2.18
C ILE A 36 -26.29 3.24 -2.71
N THR A 37 -25.91 2.04 -3.17
CA THR A 37 -26.88 1.07 -3.70
C THR A 37 -27.54 0.23 -2.62
N THR A 38 -26.89 0.03 -1.47
CA THR A 38 -27.39 -0.86 -0.42
C THR A 38 -27.74 -0.15 0.88
N GLY A 39 -27.28 1.07 1.10
CA GLY A 39 -27.39 1.80 2.37
C GLY A 39 -26.69 1.13 3.55
N SER A 40 -25.82 0.12 3.31
CA SER A 40 -25.28 -0.75 4.37
C SER A 40 -23.76 -0.61 4.52
N ALA A 41 -23.33 -0.05 5.64
CA ALA A 41 -21.91 0.01 6.01
C ALA A 41 -21.29 -1.39 6.17
N ALA A 42 -22.07 -2.39 6.65
CA ALA A 42 -21.59 -3.76 6.76
C ALA A 42 -21.26 -4.36 5.39
N ARG A 43 -22.11 -4.14 4.37
CA ARG A 43 -21.85 -4.60 3.00
C ARG A 43 -20.67 -3.85 2.38
N THR A 44 -20.51 -2.57 2.69
CA THR A 44 -19.35 -1.76 2.28
C THR A 44 -18.05 -2.34 2.85
N GLY A 45 -18.03 -2.69 4.13
CA GLY A 45 -16.87 -3.34 4.73
C GLY A 45 -16.62 -4.75 4.18
N LEU A 46 -17.67 -5.50 3.91
CA LEU A 46 -17.56 -6.85 3.34
C LEU A 46 -17.01 -6.83 1.91
N VAL A 47 -17.31 -5.83 1.08
CA VAL A 47 -16.74 -5.72 -0.26
C VAL A 47 -15.24 -5.39 -0.21
N GLY A 48 -14.82 -4.54 0.72
CA GLY A 48 -13.39 -4.28 0.94
C GLY A 48 -12.63 -5.54 1.39
N PHE A 49 -13.22 -6.33 2.28
CA PHE A 49 -12.68 -7.63 2.66
C PHE A 49 -12.62 -8.60 1.47
N ALA A 50 -13.69 -8.69 0.69
CA ALA A 50 -13.77 -9.58 -0.47
C ALA A 50 -12.73 -9.25 -1.55
N GLU A 51 -12.32 -8.00 -1.68
CA GLU A 51 -11.23 -7.58 -2.57
C GLU A 51 -9.85 -7.87 -1.96
N MET A 52 -9.62 -7.39 -0.73
CA MET A 52 -8.29 -7.39 -0.12
C MET A 52 -7.82 -8.76 0.39
N ALA A 53 -8.74 -9.63 0.85
CA ALA A 53 -8.34 -10.94 1.34
C ALA A 53 -7.78 -11.85 0.24
N PRO A 54 -8.44 -12.01 -0.93
CA PRO A 54 -7.85 -12.74 -2.05
C PRO A 54 -6.59 -12.07 -2.62
N TYR A 55 -6.52 -10.73 -2.62
CA TYR A 55 -5.33 -9.98 -3.05
C TYR A 55 -4.11 -10.33 -2.21
N VAL A 56 -4.23 -10.24 -0.87
CA VAL A 56 -3.11 -10.53 0.06
C VAL A 56 -2.70 -12.00 -0.03
N VAL A 57 -3.67 -12.92 -0.08
CA VAL A 57 -3.40 -14.35 -0.23
C VAL A 57 -2.70 -14.64 -1.56
N ALA A 58 -3.24 -14.14 -2.67
CA ALA A 58 -2.65 -14.36 -3.99
C ALA A 58 -1.24 -13.78 -4.08
N GLN A 59 -1.02 -12.57 -3.54
CA GLN A 59 0.33 -11.97 -3.52
C GLN A 59 1.33 -12.83 -2.73
N ALA A 60 0.90 -13.45 -1.62
CA ALA A 60 1.76 -14.28 -0.79
C ALA A 60 2.11 -15.64 -1.44
N ILE A 61 1.18 -16.25 -2.20
CA ILE A 61 1.36 -17.61 -2.73
C ILE A 61 1.66 -17.67 -4.23
N SER A 62 1.63 -16.53 -4.94
CA SER A 62 1.80 -16.52 -6.40
C SER A 62 3.23 -16.77 -6.87
N GLY A 63 4.25 -16.75 -6.00
CA GLY A 63 5.64 -16.98 -6.39
C GLY A 63 5.82 -18.19 -7.33
N PRO A 64 5.42 -19.40 -6.95
CA PRO A 64 5.55 -20.59 -7.81
C PRO A 64 4.76 -20.51 -9.12
N VAL A 65 3.63 -19.81 -9.12
CA VAL A 65 2.81 -19.59 -10.32
C VAL A 65 3.54 -18.64 -11.27
N VAL A 66 4.03 -17.53 -10.73
CA VAL A 66 4.81 -16.53 -11.49
C VAL A 66 6.09 -17.12 -12.07
N ASP A 67 6.81 -17.94 -11.29
CA ASP A 67 8.02 -18.63 -11.76
C ASP A 67 7.73 -19.58 -12.91
N ARG A 68 6.59 -20.28 -12.88
CA ARG A 68 6.19 -21.22 -13.95
C ARG A 68 5.70 -20.52 -15.22
N PHE A 69 4.90 -19.44 -15.09
CA PHE A 69 4.33 -18.71 -16.23
C PHE A 69 5.26 -17.65 -16.80
N GLY A 70 6.27 -17.23 -16.03
CA GLY A 70 7.19 -16.14 -16.34
C GLY A 70 6.62 -14.76 -15.95
N LEU A 71 7.50 -13.88 -15.49
CA LEU A 71 7.14 -12.56 -14.92
C LEU A 71 6.32 -11.71 -15.89
N ARG A 72 6.79 -11.57 -17.13
CA ARG A 72 6.11 -10.75 -18.14
C ARG A 72 4.69 -11.25 -18.43
N ARG A 73 4.54 -12.56 -18.63
CA ARG A 73 3.23 -13.15 -18.92
C ARG A 73 2.29 -12.97 -17.74
N SER A 74 2.76 -13.21 -16.53
CA SER A 74 1.97 -13.02 -15.31
C SER A 74 1.49 -11.57 -15.15
N CYS A 75 2.35 -10.57 -15.42
CA CYS A 75 1.95 -9.16 -15.41
C CYS A 75 0.89 -8.85 -16.49
N VAL A 76 1.11 -9.30 -17.74
CA VAL A 76 0.19 -8.99 -18.86
C VAL A 76 -1.16 -9.67 -18.64
N THR A 77 -1.17 -10.98 -18.37
CA THR A 77 -2.43 -11.74 -18.19
C THR A 77 -3.17 -11.29 -16.93
N GLY A 78 -2.42 -10.97 -15.86
CA GLY A 78 -3.00 -10.46 -14.61
C GLY A 78 -3.69 -9.11 -14.80
N ASN A 79 -3.03 -8.14 -15.46
CA ASN A 79 -3.66 -6.85 -15.76
C ASN A 79 -4.83 -7.01 -16.75
N ALA A 80 -4.72 -7.87 -17.77
CA ALA A 80 -5.82 -8.11 -18.70
C ALA A 80 -7.04 -8.75 -18.00
N ALA A 81 -6.83 -9.72 -17.12
CA ALA A 81 -7.89 -10.33 -16.35
C ALA A 81 -8.51 -9.34 -15.33
N ALA A 82 -7.70 -8.47 -14.71
CA ALA A 82 -8.19 -7.40 -13.86
C ALA A 82 -9.07 -6.40 -14.68
N ALA A 83 -8.65 -6.03 -15.89
CA ALA A 83 -9.45 -5.17 -16.77
C ALA A 83 -10.83 -5.77 -17.07
N VAL A 84 -10.89 -7.07 -17.35
CA VAL A 84 -12.16 -7.77 -17.62
C VAL A 84 -13.04 -7.85 -16.37
N THR A 85 -12.48 -8.28 -15.24
CA THR A 85 -13.24 -8.49 -14.01
C THR A 85 -13.73 -7.18 -13.40
N VAL A 86 -12.89 -6.14 -13.38
CA VAL A 86 -13.27 -4.80 -12.90
C VAL A 86 -14.25 -4.15 -13.89
N GLY A 87 -14.01 -4.29 -15.20
CA GLY A 87 -14.89 -3.75 -16.25
C GLY A 87 -16.26 -4.42 -16.32
N ALA A 88 -16.39 -5.65 -15.84
CA ALA A 88 -17.68 -6.32 -15.73
C ALA A 88 -18.62 -5.62 -14.73
N ILE A 89 -18.11 -4.95 -13.70
CA ILE A 89 -18.93 -4.24 -12.70
C ILE A 89 -19.76 -3.12 -13.34
N PRO A 90 -19.16 -2.11 -14.03
CA PRO A 90 -19.94 -1.06 -14.70
C PRO A 90 -20.81 -1.61 -15.84
N ALA A 91 -20.38 -2.66 -16.54
CA ALA A 91 -21.17 -3.28 -17.59
C ALA A 91 -22.46 -3.91 -17.03
N LEU A 92 -22.38 -4.71 -15.95
CA LEU A 92 -23.54 -5.25 -15.28
C LEU A 92 -24.43 -4.16 -14.67
N TYR A 93 -23.82 -3.09 -14.15
CA TYR A 93 -24.57 -1.96 -13.64
C TYR A 93 -25.41 -1.28 -14.74
N ALA A 94 -24.81 -1.04 -15.91
CA ALA A 94 -25.50 -0.44 -17.04
C ALA A 94 -26.65 -1.30 -17.60
N MET A 95 -26.51 -2.63 -17.49
CA MET A 95 -27.56 -3.58 -17.87
C MET A 95 -28.66 -3.76 -16.80
N GLY A 96 -28.53 -3.12 -15.62
CA GLY A 96 -29.44 -3.32 -14.49
C GLY A 96 -29.36 -4.71 -13.85
N ALA A 97 -28.30 -5.47 -14.18
CA ALA A 97 -28.09 -6.85 -13.72
C ALA A 97 -27.06 -6.98 -12.58
N LEU A 98 -26.57 -5.86 -12.04
CA LEU A 98 -25.58 -5.87 -10.98
C LEU A 98 -26.21 -6.29 -9.65
N SER A 99 -26.01 -7.53 -9.26
CA SER A 99 -26.35 -8.01 -7.91
C SER A 99 -25.17 -7.80 -6.95
N ILE A 100 -25.46 -7.68 -5.66
CA ILE A 100 -24.41 -7.54 -4.63
C ILE A 100 -23.50 -8.78 -4.59
N GLY A 101 -24.03 -9.97 -4.84
CA GLY A 101 -23.25 -11.20 -4.96
C GLY A 101 -22.27 -11.16 -6.15
N ALA A 102 -22.71 -10.58 -7.29
CA ALA A 102 -21.84 -10.39 -8.45
C ALA A 102 -20.69 -9.40 -8.14
N VAL A 103 -20.98 -8.31 -7.42
CA VAL A 103 -19.93 -7.36 -6.96
C VAL A 103 -18.89 -8.10 -6.12
N PHE A 104 -19.30 -8.85 -5.08
CA PHE A 104 -18.39 -9.60 -4.23
C PHE A 104 -17.54 -10.60 -5.02
N ALA A 105 -18.15 -11.36 -5.93
CA ALA A 105 -17.43 -12.33 -6.76
C ALA A 105 -16.39 -11.64 -7.66
N LEU A 106 -16.80 -10.56 -8.34
CA LEU A 106 -15.94 -9.84 -9.28
C LEU A 106 -14.76 -9.16 -8.56
N VAL A 107 -14.98 -8.49 -7.42
CA VAL A 107 -13.89 -7.86 -6.66
C VAL A 107 -12.95 -8.90 -6.06
N ALA A 108 -13.46 -10.07 -5.64
CA ALA A 108 -12.64 -11.15 -5.13
C ALA A 108 -11.71 -11.72 -6.21
N VAL A 109 -12.24 -11.95 -7.41
CA VAL A 109 -11.44 -12.40 -8.56
C VAL A 109 -10.45 -11.31 -8.97
N ALA A 110 -10.89 -10.05 -9.05
CA ALA A 110 -10.01 -8.92 -9.37
C ALA A 110 -8.86 -8.81 -8.35
N GLY A 111 -9.16 -8.91 -7.05
CA GLY A 111 -8.15 -8.90 -5.99
C GLY A 111 -7.13 -10.03 -6.16
N ALA A 112 -7.59 -11.27 -6.35
CA ALA A 112 -6.70 -12.42 -6.54
C ALA A 112 -5.77 -12.25 -7.75
N VAL A 113 -6.32 -11.83 -8.89
CA VAL A 113 -5.56 -11.65 -10.13
C VAL A 113 -4.54 -10.51 -10.01
N ARG A 114 -4.93 -9.40 -9.38
CA ARG A 114 -4.05 -8.25 -9.12
C ARG A 114 -2.93 -8.62 -8.15
N GLY A 115 -3.23 -9.34 -7.07
CA GLY A 115 -2.22 -9.80 -6.12
C GLY A 115 -1.11 -10.60 -6.79
N ALA A 116 -1.47 -11.50 -7.72
CA ALA A 116 -0.51 -12.27 -8.51
C ALA A 116 0.29 -11.40 -9.50
N ALA A 117 -0.37 -10.43 -10.18
CA ALA A 117 0.30 -9.51 -11.09
C ALA A 117 1.30 -8.59 -10.37
N ASP A 118 0.94 -8.05 -9.21
CA ASP A 118 1.80 -7.19 -8.41
C ASP A 118 3.02 -7.94 -7.86
N ALA A 119 2.84 -9.22 -7.48
CA ALA A 119 3.96 -10.07 -7.08
C ALA A 119 4.96 -10.28 -8.22
N ALA A 120 4.50 -10.35 -9.47
CA ALA A 120 5.37 -10.48 -10.64
C ALA A 120 6.05 -9.15 -11.04
N THR A 121 5.44 -8.01 -10.74
CA THR A 121 5.95 -6.68 -11.11
C THR A 121 7.23 -6.33 -10.34
N SER A 122 7.30 -6.64 -9.05
CA SER A 122 8.47 -6.32 -8.21
C SER A 122 9.80 -6.88 -8.76
N PRO A 123 9.91 -8.18 -9.15
CA PRO A 123 11.15 -8.71 -9.73
C PRO A 123 11.33 -8.33 -11.22
N LEU A 124 10.27 -7.92 -11.93
CA LEU A 124 10.37 -7.51 -13.32
C LEU A 124 11.07 -6.16 -13.50
N VAL A 125 10.94 -5.23 -12.53
CA VAL A 125 11.56 -3.90 -12.57
C VAL A 125 13.09 -3.98 -12.68
N PRO A 126 13.85 -4.68 -11.80
CA PRO A 126 15.30 -4.78 -11.94
C PRO A 126 15.73 -5.51 -13.21
N ARG A 127 14.97 -6.49 -13.71
CA ARG A 127 15.27 -7.18 -14.97
C ARG A 127 15.14 -6.24 -16.17
N ALA A 128 14.08 -5.45 -16.22
CA ALA A 128 13.90 -4.43 -17.27
C ALA A 128 14.99 -3.34 -17.20
N ALA A 129 15.47 -3.00 -15.99
CA ALA A 129 16.58 -2.08 -15.76
C ALA A 129 17.88 -2.63 -16.30
N SER A 130 18.24 -3.87 -15.96
CA SER A 130 19.46 -4.54 -16.42
C SER A 130 19.47 -4.67 -17.95
N PHE A 131 18.35 -5.04 -18.56
CA PHE A 131 18.22 -5.10 -20.01
C PHE A 131 18.47 -3.75 -20.69
N GLY A 132 18.05 -2.65 -20.04
CA GLY A 132 18.25 -1.28 -20.53
C GLY A 132 19.57 -0.62 -20.13
N GLY A 133 20.44 -1.32 -19.38
CA GLY A 133 21.68 -0.75 -18.82
C GLY A 133 21.42 0.39 -17.84
N VAL A 134 20.31 0.35 -17.10
CA VAL A 134 19.94 1.36 -16.10
C VAL A 134 20.29 0.85 -14.70
N PRO A 135 20.93 1.65 -13.84
CA PRO A 135 21.20 1.26 -12.46
C PRO A 135 19.92 0.92 -11.70
N ASN A 136 19.96 -0.12 -10.85
CA ASN A 136 18.81 -0.60 -10.10
C ASN A 136 18.23 0.46 -9.16
N GLU A 137 19.07 1.32 -8.60
CA GLU A 137 18.67 2.43 -7.73
C GLU A 137 17.78 3.42 -8.49
N ARG A 138 18.16 3.72 -9.73
CA ARG A 138 17.38 4.62 -10.59
C ARG A 138 16.04 3.98 -11.00
N ALA A 139 16.04 2.69 -11.32
CA ALA A 139 14.83 1.96 -11.65
C ALA A 139 13.85 1.88 -10.47
N ALA A 140 14.37 1.57 -9.27
CA ALA A 140 13.59 1.56 -8.04
C ALA A 140 13.03 2.95 -7.70
N GLY A 141 13.84 4.01 -7.89
CA GLY A 141 13.41 5.40 -7.72
C GLY A 141 12.26 5.76 -8.66
N LEU A 142 12.39 5.47 -9.95
CA LEU A 142 11.34 5.72 -10.94
C LEU A 142 10.06 4.97 -10.62
N ASN A 143 10.16 3.69 -10.23
CA ASN A 143 8.99 2.90 -9.85
C ASN A 143 8.30 3.45 -8.60
N SER A 144 9.07 3.90 -7.61
CA SER A 144 8.52 4.54 -6.40
C SER A 144 7.83 5.87 -6.71
N VAL A 145 8.39 6.68 -7.61
CA VAL A 145 7.77 7.94 -8.06
C VAL A 145 6.44 7.64 -8.78
N ALA A 146 6.41 6.68 -9.70
CA ALA A 146 5.21 6.31 -10.43
C ALA A 146 4.09 5.84 -9.47
N GLN A 147 4.42 4.98 -8.52
CA GLN A 147 3.49 4.49 -7.49
C GLN A 147 2.92 5.65 -6.66
N ARG A 148 3.80 6.51 -6.13
CA ARG A 148 3.37 7.63 -5.28
C ARG A 148 2.54 8.65 -6.05
N THR A 149 2.91 8.95 -7.30
CA THR A 149 2.11 9.86 -8.16
C THR A 149 0.72 9.28 -8.41
N GLY A 150 0.62 7.97 -8.69
CA GLY A 150 -0.67 7.30 -8.84
C GLY A 150 -1.54 7.40 -7.57
N MET A 151 -0.95 7.17 -6.40
CA MET A 151 -1.66 7.32 -5.12
C MET A 151 -2.11 8.76 -4.85
N LEU A 152 -1.23 9.73 -5.06
CA LEU A 152 -1.50 11.15 -4.76
C LEU A 152 -2.56 11.75 -5.68
N ALA A 153 -2.52 11.41 -6.98
CA ALA A 153 -3.49 11.89 -7.96
C ALA A 153 -4.81 11.10 -7.90
N GLY A 154 -4.76 9.83 -7.52
CA GLY A 154 -5.91 8.92 -7.58
C GLY A 154 -7.08 9.34 -6.70
N LEU A 155 -6.84 9.69 -5.44
CA LEU A 155 -7.91 10.07 -4.50
C LEU A 155 -8.66 11.35 -4.93
N PRO A 156 -7.98 12.48 -5.25
CA PRO A 156 -8.66 13.67 -5.73
C PRO A 156 -9.43 13.42 -7.03
N LEU A 157 -8.81 12.74 -8.00
CA LEU A 157 -9.44 12.42 -9.28
C LEU A 157 -10.66 11.51 -9.09
N ALA A 158 -10.57 10.51 -8.22
CA ALA A 158 -11.71 9.66 -7.89
C ALA A 158 -12.89 10.48 -7.39
N GLY A 159 -12.68 11.37 -6.42
CA GLY A 159 -13.74 12.20 -5.86
C GLY A 159 -14.40 13.11 -6.91
N VAL A 160 -13.60 13.77 -7.76
CA VAL A 160 -14.12 14.61 -8.85
C VAL A 160 -14.90 13.78 -9.86
N LEU A 161 -14.36 12.65 -10.30
CA LEU A 161 -15.02 11.81 -11.30
C LEU A 161 -16.27 11.11 -10.74
N ILE A 162 -16.27 10.68 -9.47
CA ILE A 162 -17.47 10.13 -8.83
C ILE A 162 -18.56 11.21 -8.78
N ALA A 163 -18.20 12.44 -8.44
CA ALA A 163 -19.16 13.55 -8.39
C ALA A 163 -19.70 13.94 -9.77
N ALA A 164 -18.88 13.88 -10.82
CA ALA A 164 -19.25 14.29 -12.18
C ALA A 164 -19.96 13.20 -12.98
N ALA A 165 -19.51 11.94 -12.86
CA ALA A 165 -19.94 10.83 -13.73
C ALA A 165 -20.41 9.58 -12.96
N GLY A 166 -20.37 9.62 -11.63
CA GLY A 166 -20.77 8.49 -10.77
C GLY A 166 -19.67 7.44 -10.58
N ALA A 167 -19.86 6.61 -9.56
CA ALA A 167 -18.90 5.56 -9.20
C ALA A 167 -18.67 4.52 -10.31
N PRO A 168 -19.70 4.06 -11.08
CA PRO A 168 -19.46 3.10 -12.17
C PRO A 168 -18.50 3.61 -13.24
N ALA A 169 -18.53 4.92 -13.55
CA ALA A 169 -17.60 5.52 -14.51
C ALA A 169 -16.15 5.46 -14.03
N VAL A 170 -15.92 5.66 -12.73
CA VAL A 170 -14.58 5.56 -12.13
C VAL A 170 -14.06 4.12 -12.17
N VAL A 171 -14.92 3.14 -11.90
CA VAL A 171 -14.57 1.71 -12.02
C VAL A 171 -14.26 1.34 -13.47
N LEU A 172 -14.97 1.92 -14.45
CA LEU A 172 -14.65 1.75 -15.86
C LEU A 172 -13.28 2.35 -16.21
N VAL A 173 -12.96 3.53 -15.70
CA VAL A 173 -11.63 4.15 -15.88
C VAL A 173 -10.54 3.22 -15.34
N ASP A 174 -10.72 2.63 -14.17
CA ASP A 174 -9.76 1.66 -13.61
C ASP A 174 -9.60 0.44 -14.52
N ALA A 175 -10.69 -0.14 -15.01
CA ALA A 175 -10.63 -1.24 -15.97
C ALA A 175 -9.81 -0.87 -17.23
N VAL A 176 -9.99 0.36 -17.74
CA VAL A 176 -9.20 0.89 -18.86
C VAL A 176 -7.73 1.05 -18.48
N THR A 177 -7.42 1.53 -17.26
CA THR A 177 -6.03 1.65 -16.81
C THR A 177 -5.32 0.28 -16.74
N PHE A 178 -6.01 -0.76 -16.31
CA PHE A 178 -5.48 -2.14 -16.36
C PHE A 178 -5.27 -2.63 -17.79
N ALA A 179 -6.20 -2.37 -18.70
CA ALA A 179 -6.05 -2.73 -20.11
C ALA A 179 -4.85 -2.00 -20.73
N VAL A 180 -4.70 -0.71 -20.48
CA VAL A 180 -3.55 0.10 -20.93
C VAL A 180 -2.25 -0.45 -20.32
N ALA A 181 -2.22 -0.79 -19.05
CA ALA A 181 -1.04 -1.39 -18.41
C ALA A 181 -0.66 -2.72 -19.06
N ALA A 182 -1.63 -3.60 -19.31
CA ALA A 182 -1.39 -4.87 -20.01
C ALA A 182 -0.78 -4.64 -21.40
N LEU A 183 -1.35 -3.71 -22.18
CA LEU A 183 -0.86 -3.36 -23.53
C LEU A 183 0.54 -2.74 -23.50
N LEU A 184 0.79 -1.82 -22.56
CA LEU A 184 2.12 -1.20 -22.40
C LEU A 184 3.19 -2.26 -22.08
N ILE A 185 2.93 -3.15 -21.13
CA ILE A 185 3.87 -4.21 -20.78
C ILE A 185 4.07 -5.17 -21.97
N ALA A 186 2.99 -5.55 -22.66
CA ALA A 186 3.05 -6.42 -23.82
C ALA A 186 3.86 -5.81 -24.97
N ALA A 187 3.71 -4.50 -25.21
CA ALA A 187 4.37 -3.82 -26.31
C ALA A 187 5.82 -3.42 -26.02
N THR A 188 6.14 -3.08 -24.76
CA THR A 188 7.44 -2.49 -24.42
C THR A 188 8.43 -3.46 -23.78
N VAL A 189 7.96 -4.49 -23.07
CA VAL A 189 8.82 -5.45 -22.39
C VAL A 189 9.01 -6.68 -23.30
N PRO A 190 10.18 -6.88 -23.93
CA PRO A 190 10.41 -8.02 -24.80
C PRO A 190 10.54 -9.31 -23.98
N SER A 191 10.10 -10.44 -24.55
CA SER A 191 10.24 -11.75 -23.90
C SER A 191 11.70 -12.13 -23.61
N ALA A 192 12.64 -11.61 -24.40
CA ALA A 192 14.07 -11.85 -24.21
C ALA A 192 14.61 -11.20 -22.91
N ALA A 193 13.98 -10.14 -22.41
CA ALA A 193 14.36 -9.50 -21.14
C ALA A 193 14.10 -10.37 -19.89
N THR A 194 13.36 -11.47 -20.05
CA THR A 194 13.02 -12.39 -18.95
C THR A 194 13.51 -13.81 -19.14
N LYS A 195 13.77 -14.25 -20.40
CA LYS A 195 14.07 -15.66 -20.71
C LYS A 195 15.34 -16.20 -20.05
N ALA A 196 16.45 -15.48 -20.11
CA ALA A 196 17.73 -15.96 -19.57
C ALA A 196 17.68 -16.18 -18.04
N ASP A 197 16.94 -15.33 -17.34
CA ASP A 197 16.79 -15.44 -15.89
C ASP A 197 15.69 -16.43 -15.50
N ASP A 198 14.66 -16.59 -16.32
CA ASP A 198 13.62 -17.61 -16.12
C ASP A 198 14.24 -19.02 -16.25
N GLU A 199 15.18 -19.23 -17.20
CA GLU A 199 15.96 -20.46 -17.36
C GLU A 199 16.95 -20.66 -16.20
N ALA A 200 17.65 -19.61 -15.75
CA ALA A 200 18.55 -19.65 -14.60
C ALA A 200 17.80 -19.94 -13.28
N THR A 201 16.62 -19.36 -13.11
CA THR A 201 15.76 -19.61 -11.93
C THR A 201 15.21 -21.04 -11.94
N ALA A 202 14.84 -21.55 -13.12
CA ALA A 202 14.44 -22.95 -13.28
C ALA A 202 15.60 -23.93 -13.02
N ALA A 203 16.83 -23.56 -13.38
CA ALA A 203 18.03 -24.38 -13.17
C ALA A 203 18.57 -24.34 -11.73
N SER A 204 18.35 -23.23 -10.99
CA SER A 204 18.85 -23.05 -9.61
C SER A 204 18.00 -23.73 -8.53
N GLY A 205 17.03 -24.56 -8.93
CA GLY A 205 16.09 -25.19 -8.00
C GLY A 205 15.11 -24.17 -7.43
N GLN A 206 13.90 -24.19 -7.95
CA GLN A 206 12.78 -23.34 -7.54
C GLN A 206 12.75 -23.21 -6.03
N LEU A 207 12.68 -21.98 -5.52
CA LEU A 207 12.34 -21.76 -4.12
C LEU A 207 11.01 -22.46 -3.86
N THR A 208 11.08 -23.65 -3.27
CA THR A 208 9.87 -24.38 -2.89
C THR A 208 9.07 -23.50 -1.95
N VAL A 209 7.74 -23.58 -1.99
CA VAL A 209 6.85 -22.91 -1.03
C VAL A 209 7.37 -23.12 0.40
N ARG A 210 7.89 -24.31 0.70
CA ARG A 210 8.52 -24.64 1.99
C ARG A 210 9.77 -23.78 2.28
N GLY A 211 10.63 -23.57 1.28
CA GLY A 211 11.82 -22.70 1.44
C GLY A 211 11.45 -21.22 1.61
N TYR A 212 10.41 -20.75 0.92
CA TYR A 212 9.88 -19.40 1.11
C TYR A 212 9.29 -19.22 2.52
N LEU A 213 8.45 -20.17 2.97
CA LEU A 213 7.89 -20.15 4.33
C LEU A 213 8.96 -20.26 5.41
N ALA A 214 10.03 -21.04 5.17
CA ALA A 214 11.16 -21.11 6.08
C ALA A 214 11.86 -19.75 6.23
N ARG A 215 12.13 -19.05 5.11
CA ARG A 215 12.72 -17.69 5.14
C ARG A 215 11.80 -16.67 5.84
N LEU A 216 10.49 -16.74 5.60
CA LEU A 216 9.53 -15.92 6.35
C LEU A 216 9.56 -16.23 7.84
N GLY A 217 9.68 -17.52 8.20
CA GLY A 217 9.83 -17.96 9.58
C GLY A 217 11.09 -17.42 10.24
N ASP A 218 12.23 -17.39 9.52
CA ASP A 218 13.48 -16.80 10.01
C ASP A 218 13.35 -15.30 10.24
N GLY A 219 12.72 -14.59 9.27
CA GLY A 219 12.42 -13.17 9.42
C GLY A 219 11.50 -12.90 10.61
N MET A 220 10.46 -13.71 10.79
CA MET A 220 9.52 -13.58 11.92
C MET A 220 10.19 -13.88 13.27
N ARG A 221 11.10 -14.85 13.32
CA ARG A 221 11.90 -15.10 14.54
C ARG A 221 12.76 -13.89 14.90
N PHE A 222 13.41 -13.29 13.93
CA PHE A 222 14.19 -12.07 14.15
C PHE A 222 13.30 -10.91 14.65
N ILE A 223 12.15 -10.66 13.98
CA ILE A 223 11.20 -9.62 14.39
C ILE A 223 10.78 -9.81 15.85
N ARG A 224 10.43 -11.04 16.25
CA ARG A 224 10.02 -11.33 17.63
C ARG A 224 11.15 -11.19 18.65
N ALA A 225 12.40 -11.37 18.24
CA ALA A 225 13.58 -11.24 19.10
C ALA A 225 13.98 -9.78 19.33
N ASP A 226 13.80 -8.92 18.34
CA ASP A 226 14.10 -7.48 18.43
C ASP A 226 12.85 -6.69 18.84
N ARG A 227 12.87 -6.15 20.06
CA ARG A 227 11.75 -5.42 20.65
C ARG A 227 11.37 -4.16 19.87
N VAL A 228 12.33 -3.50 19.21
CA VAL A 228 12.08 -2.29 18.42
C VAL A 228 11.37 -2.68 17.13
N ILE A 229 11.90 -3.64 16.39
CA ILE A 229 11.32 -4.10 15.12
C ILE A 229 9.95 -4.75 15.35
N ALA A 230 9.78 -5.53 16.43
CA ALA A 230 8.50 -6.11 16.82
C ALA A 230 7.45 -5.03 17.11
N GLY A 231 7.84 -4.01 17.88
CA GLY A 231 6.97 -2.89 18.21
C GLY A 231 6.53 -2.11 16.94
N ILE A 232 7.48 -1.80 16.05
CA ILE A 232 7.18 -1.13 14.78
C ILE A 232 6.23 -1.99 13.93
N ALA A 233 6.53 -3.29 13.78
CA ALA A 233 5.71 -4.20 12.98
C ALA A 233 4.27 -4.30 13.50
N LEU A 234 4.10 -4.45 14.82
CA LEU A 234 2.78 -4.50 15.43
C LEU A 234 2.02 -3.18 15.29
N MET A 235 2.69 -2.06 15.55
CA MET A 235 2.06 -0.73 15.43
C MET A 235 1.63 -0.44 13.99
N VAL A 236 2.48 -0.75 13.01
CA VAL A 236 2.14 -0.60 11.59
C VAL A 236 1.00 -1.54 11.18
N ALA A 237 0.98 -2.78 11.68
CA ALA A 237 -0.11 -3.72 11.39
C ALA A 237 -1.46 -3.24 11.93
N VAL A 238 -1.50 -2.73 13.17
CA VAL A 238 -2.72 -2.17 13.77
C VAL A 238 -3.12 -0.88 13.06
N ALA A 239 -2.18 0.02 12.76
CA ALA A 239 -2.47 1.24 12.03
C ALA A 239 -3.07 0.94 10.65
N ASN A 240 -2.46 0.05 9.86
CA ASN A 240 -2.98 -0.34 8.55
C ASN A 240 -4.40 -0.93 8.62
N LEU A 241 -4.67 -1.75 9.65
CA LEU A 241 -6.01 -2.31 9.88
C LEU A 241 -7.04 -1.20 10.12
N LEU A 242 -6.72 -0.23 10.99
CA LEU A 242 -7.62 0.86 11.35
C LEU A 242 -7.76 1.89 10.21
N ASP A 243 -6.67 2.17 9.48
CA ASP A 243 -6.66 3.08 8.34
C ASP A 243 -7.54 2.53 7.19
N VAL A 244 -7.52 1.22 6.94
CA VAL A 244 -8.42 0.62 5.94
C VAL A 244 -9.89 0.72 6.37
N ALA A 245 -10.21 0.57 7.66
CA ALA A 245 -11.55 0.83 8.16
C ALA A 245 -11.97 2.29 7.93
N LEU A 246 -11.04 3.22 8.16
CA LEU A 246 -11.24 4.65 7.95
C LEU A 246 -11.55 4.98 6.49
N ASP A 247 -10.67 4.53 5.58
CA ASP A 247 -10.71 4.88 4.16
C ASP A 247 -11.86 4.19 3.41
N SER A 248 -12.07 2.90 3.69
CA SER A 248 -13.04 2.09 2.94
C SER A 248 -14.47 2.17 3.50
N VAL A 249 -14.65 2.55 4.78
CA VAL A 249 -15.97 2.55 5.43
C VAL A 249 -16.31 3.89 6.07
N PHE A 250 -15.49 4.38 6.98
CA PHE A 250 -15.91 5.53 7.81
C PHE A 250 -16.00 6.82 7.01
N ILE A 251 -15.00 7.14 6.17
CA ILE A 251 -15.04 8.33 5.32
C ILE A 251 -16.20 8.26 4.33
N PRO A 252 -16.40 7.16 3.56
CA PRO A 252 -17.58 7.02 2.70
C PRO A 252 -18.92 7.17 3.44
N VAL A 253 -19.10 6.51 4.58
CA VAL A 253 -20.34 6.60 5.36
C VAL A 253 -20.54 8.03 5.90
N TRP A 254 -19.49 8.69 6.39
CA TRP A 254 -19.55 10.06 6.87
C TRP A 254 -19.95 11.04 5.75
N VAL A 255 -19.30 10.91 4.59
CA VAL A 255 -19.61 11.75 3.42
C VAL A 255 -21.03 11.51 2.94
N HIS A 256 -21.47 10.25 2.89
CA HIS A 256 -22.84 9.91 2.50
C HIS A 256 -23.87 10.49 3.45
N THR A 257 -23.65 10.40 4.76
CA THR A 257 -24.62 10.81 5.77
C THR A 257 -24.61 12.32 6.06
N ARG A 258 -23.49 13.02 5.84
CA ARG A 258 -23.34 14.44 6.18
C ARG A 258 -23.39 15.38 4.96
N LEU A 259 -22.78 14.97 3.86
CA LEU A 259 -22.61 15.83 2.69
C LEU A 259 -23.59 15.48 1.56
N HIS A 260 -24.05 14.23 1.49
CA HIS A 260 -24.93 13.71 0.45
C HIS A 260 -24.38 13.81 -0.98
N HIS A 261 -23.07 14.11 -1.15
CA HIS A 261 -22.40 14.18 -2.45
C HIS A 261 -20.97 13.65 -2.36
N ALA A 262 -20.55 12.90 -3.35
CA ALA A 262 -19.27 12.18 -3.38
C ALA A 262 -18.02 13.07 -3.44
N GLY A 263 -18.16 14.35 -3.80
CA GLY A 263 -17.03 15.29 -3.90
C GLY A 263 -16.21 15.39 -2.60
N GLY A 264 -16.86 15.21 -1.44
CA GLY A 264 -16.20 15.19 -0.14
C GLY A 264 -15.14 14.12 0.01
N LEU A 265 -15.30 12.96 -0.65
CA LEU A 265 -14.31 11.86 -0.66
C LEU A 265 -12.97 12.32 -1.22
N GLY A 266 -13.01 12.92 -2.41
CA GLY A 266 -11.81 13.40 -3.08
C GLY A 266 -11.16 14.59 -2.37
N LEU A 267 -11.96 15.47 -1.75
CA LEU A 267 -11.43 16.62 -1.01
C LEU A 267 -10.71 16.18 0.28
N ILE A 268 -11.26 15.23 1.04
CA ILE A 268 -10.60 14.67 2.22
C ILE A 268 -9.32 13.94 1.81
N GLY A 269 -9.40 13.02 0.84
CA GLY A 269 -8.25 12.26 0.36
C GLY A 269 -7.18 13.15 -0.27
N GLY A 270 -7.57 14.17 -1.03
CA GLY A 270 -6.67 15.16 -1.62
C GLY A 270 -5.94 16.00 -0.57
N ALA A 271 -6.66 16.47 0.45
CA ALA A 271 -6.07 17.21 1.57
C ALA A 271 -5.02 16.36 2.31
N MET A 272 -5.35 15.11 2.61
CA MET A 272 -4.42 14.16 3.23
C MET A 272 -3.20 13.90 2.34
N ALA A 273 -3.39 13.70 1.03
CA ALA A 273 -2.31 13.44 0.08
C ALA A 273 -1.34 14.62 -0.04
N ILE A 274 -1.84 15.85 -0.08
CA ILE A 274 -1.02 17.07 -0.08
C ILE A 274 -0.19 17.14 1.20
N GLY A 275 -0.83 16.92 2.35
CA GLY A 275 -0.13 16.87 3.64
C GLY A 275 1.00 15.84 3.65
N LEU A 276 0.73 14.61 3.16
CA LEU A 276 1.69 13.52 3.12
C LEU A 276 2.92 13.84 2.25
N VAL A 277 2.73 14.52 1.12
CA VAL A 277 3.87 14.99 0.29
C VAL A 277 4.71 16.02 1.03
N ILE A 278 4.08 17.04 1.59
CA ILE A 278 4.78 18.10 2.33
C ILE A 278 5.52 17.48 3.53
N GLY A 279 4.87 16.56 4.25
CA GLY A 279 5.47 15.84 5.39
C GLY A 279 6.66 14.96 5.00
N ALA A 280 6.57 14.26 3.87
CA ALA A 280 7.69 13.45 3.36
C ALA A 280 8.87 14.32 2.96
N LEU A 281 8.64 15.44 2.29
CA LEU A 281 9.68 16.42 1.96
C LEU A 281 10.30 17.04 3.22
N ALA A 282 9.47 17.49 4.16
CA ALA A 282 9.96 18.03 5.43
C ALA A 282 10.75 16.99 6.23
N GLY A 283 10.29 15.73 6.26
CA GLY A 283 10.98 14.62 6.91
C GLY A 283 12.37 14.32 6.33
N THR A 284 12.55 14.47 5.02
CA THR A 284 13.88 14.33 4.40
C THR A 284 14.84 15.45 4.78
N TRP A 285 14.33 16.68 4.92
CA TRP A 285 15.16 17.85 5.22
C TRP A 285 15.44 18.03 6.72
N LEU A 286 14.42 17.82 7.58
CA LEU A 286 14.54 18.01 9.03
C LEU A 286 14.82 16.73 9.80
N GLY A 287 14.59 15.55 9.21
CA GLY A 287 14.67 14.26 9.90
C GLY A 287 16.03 13.92 10.51
N HIS A 288 17.12 14.54 10.00
CA HIS A 288 18.45 14.37 10.56
C HIS A 288 18.66 15.15 11.89
N ARG A 289 17.84 16.17 12.16
CA ARG A 289 17.93 17.04 13.36
C ARG A 289 17.02 16.59 14.50
N MET A 290 16.04 15.73 14.23
CA MET A 290 15.04 15.32 15.21
C MET A 290 15.33 13.92 15.75
N PRO A 291 15.07 13.63 17.04
CA PRO A 291 15.17 12.28 17.58
C PRO A 291 14.13 11.40 16.93
N ARG A 292 14.58 10.31 16.29
CA ARG A 292 13.74 9.45 15.44
C ARG A 292 12.55 8.89 16.18
N HIS A 293 12.73 8.44 17.44
CA HIS A 293 11.64 7.86 18.22
C HIS A 293 10.52 8.86 18.52
N LEU A 294 10.85 10.12 18.82
CA LEU A 294 9.84 11.18 19.06
C LEU A 294 9.14 11.54 17.76
N THR A 295 9.87 11.70 16.66
CA THR A 295 9.28 11.99 15.34
C THR A 295 8.33 10.88 14.92
N TYR A 296 8.72 9.62 15.16
CA TYR A 296 7.87 8.46 14.91
C TYR A 296 6.61 8.46 15.79
N ALA A 297 6.78 8.64 17.09
CA ALA A 297 5.68 8.64 18.06
C ALA A 297 4.67 9.76 17.79
N VAL A 298 5.15 10.99 17.62
CA VAL A 298 4.31 12.16 17.31
C VAL A 298 3.69 12.03 15.91
N GLY A 299 4.44 11.53 14.93
CA GLY A 299 3.95 11.32 13.58
C GLY A 299 2.77 10.35 13.53
N PHE A 300 2.82 9.22 14.25
CA PHE A 300 1.69 8.29 14.34
C PHE A 300 0.53 8.86 15.17
N LEU A 301 0.81 9.55 16.27
CA LEU A 301 -0.22 10.14 17.13
C LEU A 301 -1.03 11.20 16.37
N LEU A 302 -0.35 12.12 15.70
CA LEU A 302 -0.99 13.20 14.94
C LEU A 302 -1.47 12.74 13.56
N GLY A 303 -0.83 11.73 12.97
CA GLY A 303 -1.20 11.19 11.68
C GLY A 303 -2.48 10.33 11.71
N GLY A 304 -2.66 9.56 12.80
CA GLY A 304 -3.77 8.62 12.90
C GLY A 304 -4.97 9.13 13.68
N CYS A 305 -4.77 9.52 14.96
CA CYS A 305 -5.89 9.72 15.89
C CYS A 305 -6.83 10.90 15.57
N PRO A 306 -6.36 12.11 15.19
CA PRO A 306 -7.22 13.29 15.09
C PRO A 306 -8.32 13.16 14.04
N VAL A 307 -8.10 12.41 12.96
CA VAL A 307 -9.08 12.25 11.88
C VAL A 307 -10.31 11.47 12.35
N PHE A 308 -10.14 10.45 13.20
CA PHE A 308 -11.27 9.72 13.80
C PHE A 308 -12.12 10.64 14.67
N ILE A 309 -11.47 11.51 15.47
CA ILE A 309 -12.14 12.48 16.31
C ILE A 309 -12.87 13.54 15.47
N ALA A 310 -12.20 14.05 14.43
CA ALA A 310 -12.80 15.01 13.51
C ALA A 310 -14.07 14.43 12.86
N LEU A 311 -14.03 13.23 12.32
CA LEU A 311 -15.19 12.57 11.72
C LEU A 311 -16.30 12.27 12.75
N ALA A 312 -15.97 11.98 14.01
CA ALA A 312 -16.96 11.69 15.04
C ALA A 312 -17.76 12.93 15.47
N PHE A 313 -17.17 14.12 15.40
CA PHE A 313 -17.76 15.35 15.95
C PHE A 313 -18.01 16.46 14.93
N ALA A 314 -17.29 16.47 13.80
CA ALA A 314 -17.50 17.50 12.78
C ALA A 314 -18.84 17.31 12.05
N SER A 315 -19.52 18.42 11.84
CA SER A 315 -20.74 18.51 11.02
C SER A 315 -20.48 19.07 9.62
N ALA A 316 -19.27 19.61 9.37
CA ALA A 316 -18.88 20.27 8.13
C ALA A 316 -17.56 19.68 7.58
N LEU A 317 -17.36 19.83 6.29
CA LEU A 317 -16.18 19.30 5.58
C LEU A 317 -14.85 19.99 5.93
N PRO A 318 -14.77 21.34 6.04
CA PRO A 318 -13.48 22.03 6.22
C PRO A 318 -12.66 21.58 7.43
N PRO A 319 -13.23 21.37 8.63
CA PRO A 319 -12.48 20.85 9.78
C PRO A 319 -11.85 19.47 9.50
N VAL A 320 -12.59 18.59 8.82
CA VAL A 320 -12.11 17.25 8.48
C VAL A 320 -10.94 17.34 7.49
N MET A 321 -11.04 18.21 6.48
CA MET A 321 -9.95 18.42 5.51
C MET A 321 -8.68 18.95 6.17
N ILE A 322 -8.81 19.93 7.09
CA ILE A 322 -7.67 20.49 7.81
C ILE A 322 -6.97 19.40 8.64
N VAL A 323 -7.76 18.62 9.38
CA VAL A 323 -7.22 17.53 10.21
C VAL A 323 -6.61 16.45 9.35
N ALA A 324 -7.21 16.08 8.20
CA ALA A 324 -6.65 15.12 7.27
C ALA A 324 -5.33 15.61 6.65
N ALA A 325 -5.23 16.90 6.29
CA ALA A 325 -3.99 17.49 5.79
C ALA A 325 -2.88 17.49 6.84
N LEU A 326 -3.19 17.86 8.07
CA LEU A 326 -2.23 17.83 9.19
C LEU A 326 -1.83 16.40 9.55
N GLY A 327 -2.77 15.46 9.49
CA GLY A 327 -2.50 14.03 9.65
C GLY A 327 -1.56 13.49 8.58
N GLY A 328 -1.81 13.82 7.31
CA GLY A 328 -0.91 13.51 6.21
C GLY A 328 0.49 14.09 6.41
N LEU A 329 0.58 15.37 6.81
CA LEU A 329 1.85 16.04 7.11
C LEU A 329 2.66 15.27 8.17
N ALA A 330 2.02 14.89 9.27
CA ALA A 330 2.66 14.14 10.34
C ALA A 330 3.06 12.70 9.91
N GLY A 331 2.20 12.03 9.15
CA GLY A 331 2.43 10.68 8.65
C GLY A 331 3.51 10.59 7.56
N GLY A 332 3.73 11.65 6.81
CA GLY A 332 4.66 11.66 5.67
C GLY A 332 6.10 11.31 6.02
N ALA A 333 6.57 11.68 7.21
CA ALA A 333 7.93 11.39 7.69
C ALA A 333 8.13 9.95 8.20
N LEU A 334 7.07 9.18 8.41
CA LEU A 334 7.13 7.87 9.08
C LEU A 334 7.85 6.81 8.26
N ASN A 335 7.51 6.66 6.97
CA ASN A 335 8.08 5.63 6.11
C ASN A 335 9.60 5.70 5.96
N PRO A 336 10.22 6.89 5.76
CA PRO A 336 11.68 7.02 5.77
C PRO A 336 12.33 6.56 7.08
N ILE A 337 11.70 6.87 8.23
CA ILE A 337 12.21 6.47 9.55
C ILE A 337 12.14 4.95 9.72
N ILE A 338 11.00 4.34 9.40
CA ILE A 338 10.82 2.88 9.46
C ILE A 338 11.87 2.18 8.61
N GLY A 339 12.08 2.66 7.37
CA GLY A 339 13.08 2.13 6.47
C GLY A 339 14.50 2.21 7.06
N ALA A 340 14.91 3.39 7.52
CA ALA A 340 16.24 3.60 8.10
C ALA A 340 16.48 2.70 9.32
N VAL A 341 15.55 2.66 10.27
CA VAL A 341 15.65 1.82 11.47
C VAL A 341 15.74 0.34 11.12
N THR A 342 14.91 -0.12 10.17
CA THR A 342 14.92 -1.53 9.74
C THR A 342 16.27 -1.90 9.11
N TYR A 343 16.83 -1.05 8.24
CA TYR A 343 18.13 -1.32 7.62
C TYR A 343 19.29 -1.30 8.62
N GLU A 344 19.24 -0.46 9.65
CA GLU A 344 20.28 -0.37 10.68
C GLU A 344 20.25 -1.53 11.70
N HIS A 345 19.05 -2.01 12.05
CA HIS A 345 18.89 -3.09 13.06
C HIS A 345 19.04 -4.49 12.47
N VAL A 346 18.79 -4.66 11.17
CA VAL A 346 18.74 -5.99 10.55
C VAL A 346 20.07 -6.30 9.86
N PRO A 347 20.79 -7.38 10.27
CA PRO A 347 22.00 -7.83 9.59
C PRO A 347 21.76 -8.06 8.10
N ALA A 348 22.72 -7.67 7.24
CA ALA A 348 22.58 -7.72 5.78
C ALA A 348 22.08 -9.08 5.25
N ARG A 349 22.56 -10.19 5.84
CA ARG A 349 22.17 -11.56 5.48
C ARG A 349 20.68 -11.89 5.72
N LEU A 350 20.02 -11.18 6.63
CA LEU A 350 18.61 -11.41 7.02
C LEU A 350 17.66 -10.34 6.46
N GLN A 351 18.18 -9.26 5.86
CA GLN A 351 17.36 -8.12 5.41
C GLN A 351 16.19 -8.56 4.52
N ALA A 352 16.44 -9.40 3.52
CA ALA A 352 15.38 -9.87 2.62
C ALA A 352 14.28 -10.65 3.37
N SER A 353 14.65 -11.53 4.30
CA SER A 353 13.72 -12.34 5.09
C SER A 353 12.93 -11.48 6.08
N VAL A 354 13.60 -10.55 6.76
CA VAL A 354 12.98 -9.67 7.75
C VAL A 354 12.07 -8.65 7.07
N LEU A 355 12.48 -8.03 5.96
CA LEU A 355 11.64 -7.11 5.20
C LEU A 355 10.39 -7.83 4.63
N GLY A 356 10.56 -9.07 4.15
CA GLY A 356 9.44 -9.90 3.70
C GLY A 356 8.45 -10.20 4.83
N ALA A 357 8.96 -10.65 5.99
CA ALA A 357 8.16 -10.94 7.17
C ALA A 357 7.49 -9.67 7.74
N PHE A 358 8.18 -8.53 7.74
CA PHE A 358 7.65 -7.23 8.15
C PHE A 358 6.47 -6.81 7.28
N ARG A 359 6.62 -6.88 5.94
CA ARG A 359 5.54 -6.60 5.01
C ARG A 359 4.35 -7.53 5.20
N ALA A 360 4.60 -8.83 5.33
CA ALA A 360 3.55 -9.81 5.60
C ALA A 360 2.79 -9.49 6.89
N SER A 361 3.48 -9.15 7.97
CA SER A 361 2.87 -8.73 9.23
C SER A 361 2.05 -7.46 9.10
N ALA A 362 2.59 -6.46 8.39
CA ALA A 362 1.92 -5.18 8.17
C ALA A 362 0.63 -5.30 7.34
N TRP A 363 0.57 -6.28 6.44
CA TRP A 363 -0.53 -6.42 5.48
C TRP A 363 -1.59 -7.44 5.88
N ILE A 364 -1.29 -8.36 6.80
CA ILE A 364 -2.22 -9.41 7.21
C ILE A 364 -3.51 -8.86 7.83
N GLY A 365 -3.44 -7.69 8.47
CA GLY A 365 -4.59 -7.01 9.07
C GLY A 365 -5.48 -6.27 8.08
N ILE A 366 -4.96 -5.89 6.92
CA ILE A 366 -5.63 -5.02 5.94
C ILE A 366 -7.04 -5.52 5.56
N PRO A 367 -7.25 -6.80 5.18
CA PRO A 367 -8.58 -7.26 4.82
C PRO A 367 -9.59 -7.11 5.95
N PHE A 368 -9.16 -7.35 7.18
CA PHE A 368 -10.06 -7.31 8.35
C PHE A 368 -10.45 -5.89 8.75
N GLY A 369 -9.66 -4.88 8.39
CA GLY A 369 -9.96 -3.48 8.70
C GLY A 369 -11.32 -3.03 8.16
N ALA A 370 -11.56 -3.23 6.86
CA ALA A 370 -12.83 -2.89 6.23
C ALA A 370 -14.00 -3.68 6.84
N LEU A 371 -13.81 -4.98 7.10
CA LEU A 371 -14.83 -5.84 7.69
C LEU A 371 -15.21 -5.38 9.11
N ILE A 372 -14.22 -5.13 9.96
CA ILE A 372 -14.41 -4.65 11.33
C ILE A 372 -15.07 -3.27 11.32
N GLY A 373 -14.59 -2.36 10.47
CA GLY A 373 -15.16 -1.02 10.32
C GLY A 373 -16.65 -1.06 9.92
N GLY A 374 -16.98 -1.90 8.95
CA GLY A 374 -18.36 -2.10 8.51
C GLY A 374 -19.26 -2.72 9.59
N ALA A 375 -18.77 -3.74 10.28
CA ALA A 375 -19.51 -4.41 11.36
C ALA A 375 -19.73 -3.45 12.56
N LEU A 376 -18.69 -2.75 13.01
CA LEU A 376 -18.81 -1.78 14.10
C LEU A 376 -19.81 -0.67 13.73
N THR A 377 -19.72 -0.14 12.51
CA THR A 377 -20.68 0.90 12.06
C THR A 377 -22.12 0.41 12.06
N ALA A 378 -22.34 -0.85 11.68
CA ALA A 378 -23.68 -1.44 11.68
C ALA A 378 -24.25 -1.67 13.09
N VAL A 379 -23.41 -2.03 14.06
CA VAL A 379 -23.83 -2.38 15.43
C VAL A 379 -23.95 -1.17 16.33
N ILE A 380 -22.96 -0.29 16.35
CA ILE A 380 -22.88 0.86 17.29
C ILE A 380 -22.95 2.23 16.58
N GLY A 381 -23.24 2.23 15.29
CA GLY A 381 -23.31 3.46 14.48
C GLY A 381 -21.93 4.04 14.17
N LEU A 382 -21.89 4.95 13.20
CA LEU A 382 -20.63 5.55 12.72
C LEU A 382 -19.85 6.24 13.85
N ARG A 383 -20.52 7.05 14.67
CA ARG A 383 -19.85 7.78 15.77
C ARG A 383 -19.24 6.83 16.80
N GLY A 384 -19.97 5.80 17.19
CA GLY A 384 -19.46 4.77 18.11
C GLY A 384 -18.27 4.03 17.54
N ALA A 385 -18.34 3.61 16.26
CA ALA A 385 -17.26 2.95 15.55
C ALA A 385 -16.00 3.81 15.47
N LEU A 386 -16.15 5.11 15.13
CA LEU A 386 -15.04 6.08 15.09
C LEU A 386 -14.38 6.28 16.46
N LEU A 387 -15.15 6.34 17.53
CA LEU A 387 -14.61 6.50 18.89
C LEU A 387 -13.88 5.24 19.36
N VAL A 388 -14.42 4.05 19.10
CA VAL A 388 -13.77 2.78 19.46
C VAL A 388 -12.46 2.60 18.69
N THR A 389 -12.49 2.77 17.37
CA THR A 389 -11.29 2.61 16.53
C THR A 389 -10.28 3.73 16.75
N GLY A 390 -10.74 4.97 16.94
CA GLY A 390 -9.87 6.09 17.31
C GLY A 390 -9.20 5.91 18.67
N THR A 391 -9.90 5.34 19.65
CA THR A 391 -9.32 4.98 20.96
C THR A 391 -8.29 3.86 20.80
N ALA A 392 -8.58 2.83 20.00
CA ALA A 392 -7.62 1.76 19.72
C ALA A 392 -6.35 2.31 19.03
N MET A 393 -6.52 3.22 18.07
CA MET A 393 -5.41 3.90 17.42
C MET A 393 -4.59 4.72 18.43
N PHE A 394 -5.27 5.52 19.27
CA PHE A 394 -4.61 6.31 20.31
C PHE A 394 -3.80 5.45 21.26
N LEU A 395 -4.38 4.38 21.81
CA LEU A 395 -3.69 3.46 22.72
C LEU A 395 -2.46 2.82 22.04
N THR A 396 -2.59 2.44 20.77
CA THR A 396 -1.47 1.88 20.00
C THR A 396 -0.35 2.90 19.83
N THR A 397 -0.69 4.16 19.53
CA THR A 397 0.30 5.23 19.33
C THR A 397 0.96 5.73 20.62
N LEU A 398 0.45 5.36 21.79
CA LEU A 398 1.12 5.62 23.06
C LEU A 398 2.30 4.69 23.35
N ALA A 399 2.39 3.53 22.66
CA ALA A 399 3.46 2.54 22.93
C ALA A 399 4.89 3.11 22.84
N PRO A 400 5.27 3.96 21.86
CA PRO A 400 6.59 4.56 21.81
C PRO A 400 6.91 5.50 22.97
N PHE A 401 5.88 6.09 23.62
CA PHE A 401 6.06 6.93 24.79
C PHE A 401 6.15 6.11 26.09
N ALA A 402 5.40 5.01 26.15
CA ALA A 402 5.30 4.17 27.36
C ALA A 402 6.51 3.25 27.57
N PHE A 403 7.13 2.74 26.48
CA PHE A 403 8.18 1.73 26.57
C PHE A 403 9.56 2.29 26.23
N PRO A 404 10.55 2.24 27.16
CA PRO A 404 11.91 2.74 26.92
C PRO A 404 12.66 2.06 25.77
N SER A 405 12.27 0.82 25.39
CA SER A 405 12.87 0.08 24.27
C SER A 405 12.82 0.84 22.94
N TRP A 406 11.83 1.70 22.73
CA TRP A 406 11.68 2.51 21.52
C TRP A 406 12.78 3.56 21.33
N ARG A 407 13.50 3.93 22.42
CA ARG A 407 14.67 4.81 22.32
C ARG A 407 15.82 4.19 21.50
N GLY A 408 15.80 2.85 21.35
CA GLY A 408 16.71 2.14 20.44
C GLY A 408 16.57 2.52 18.97
N MET A 409 15.46 3.18 18.56
CA MET A 409 15.30 3.75 17.22
C MET A 409 16.26 4.93 16.92
N ASN A 410 16.77 5.59 17.98
CA ASN A 410 17.67 6.72 17.79
C ASN A 410 19.01 6.23 17.24
N ARG A 411 19.66 7.09 16.46
CA ARG A 411 20.98 6.80 15.89
C ARG A 411 21.95 6.42 17.01
N GLN A 412 22.55 5.24 16.91
CA GLN A 412 23.72 4.92 17.73
C GLN A 412 24.88 5.76 17.21
N PRO A 413 25.72 6.36 18.10
CA PRO A 413 26.97 6.96 17.68
C PRO A 413 27.76 5.93 16.86
N GLN A 414 28.14 6.27 15.63
CA GLN A 414 29.05 5.39 14.90
C GLN A 414 30.31 5.22 15.74
N PRO A 415 30.85 3.99 15.94
CA PRO A 415 32.16 3.80 16.51
C PRO A 415 33.11 4.70 15.72
N GLN A 416 33.83 5.60 16.42
CA GLN A 416 34.86 6.37 15.78
C GLN A 416 35.82 5.38 15.10
N PRO A 417 36.14 5.59 13.81
CA PRO A 417 37.21 4.79 13.19
C PRO A 417 38.41 4.86 14.09
N LEU A 418 38.94 3.70 14.47
CA LEU A 418 40.19 3.62 15.24
C LEU A 418 41.21 4.52 14.54
N PRO A 419 41.92 5.37 15.28
CA PRO A 419 42.96 6.23 14.71
C PRO A 419 43.92 5.32 13.94
N SER A 420 44.22 5.73 12.70
CA SER A 420 44.98 4.96 11.72
C SER A 420 46.39 4.52 12.18
N GLY A 421 46.81 4.92 13.37
CA GLY A 421 48.07 4.50 14.02
C GLY A 421 47.98 3.20 14.83
N GLU A 422 46.79 2.68 15.15
CA GLU A 422 46.68 1.42 15.89
C GLU A 422 46.62 0.16 14.99
N LEU A 423 46.34 0.33 13.71
CA LEU A 423 46.40 -0.78 12.74
C LEU A 423 47.81 -1.25 12.44
N ASP A 424 48.81 -0.37 12.57
CA ASP A 424 50.20 -0.71 12.35
C ASP A 424 50.86 -1.41 13.57
N ALA A 425 50.25 -1.29 14.76
CA ALA A 425 50.75 -1.94 15.98
C ALA A 425 50.32 -3.40 16.16
N VAL A 426 49.35 -3.89 15.38
CA VAL A 426 48.84 -5.31 15.41
C VAL A 426 49.48 -6.15 14.29
N ALA A 427 50.25 -5.52 13.38
CA ALA A 427 50.91 -6.18 12.25
C ALA A 427 52.40 -6.48 12.47
N HIS A 428 52.93 -6.30 13.68
CA HIS A 428 54.29 -6.67 14.06
C HIS A 428 54.33 -7.73 15.17
#